data_06fe8b93139910886ddb8aab88e2c2cf
#
_entry.id   06fe8b93139910886ddb8aab88e2c2cf
#
_cell.length_a   1.000
_cell.length_b   1.000
_cell.length_c   1.000
_cell.angle_alpha   90.00
_cell.angle_beta   90.00
_cell.angle_gamma   90.00
#
_symmetry.space_group_name_H-M   'P 1'
#
loop_
_entity.id
_entity.type
_entity.pdbx_description
1 polymer ?
#
loop_
_entity_poly.entity_id
_entity_poly.type
_entity_poly.pdbx_seq_one_letter_code
_entity_poly.pdbx_strand_id
1 'polypeptide(L)'
;MSGPSRILGAMRSDRHGKLYPLAMFGIVSILAGLLVAGFVVPVTALAGGTATMVADSMEDLPAELMSTPQAQKSHILMADGSVLATFYDENREYVPLSKISKEMQTAQVAIEDNRFFSHGAIDLKGTARALVGNVSGSARQGGSTLTQQYVKQIRIEAAVAAGNEAGAQAAQEPTITRKVQELRYAVAMEKKLSKKQILERYLNIAYYGDGAYGVESAARHYFGTTAANL
;
A
#
# COMPACT_ATOMS: atom_id res chain seq x y z
N MET A 1 88.38 43.03 12.68
CA MET A 1 87.84 42.81 14.06
C MET A 1 86.34 43.04 14.05
N SER A 2 85.62 42.06 13.91
CA SER A 2 84.16 42.17 13.89
C SER A 2 83.57 40.81 14.34
N GLY A 3 82.91 40.86 15.47
CA GLY A 3 82.31 39.67 16.11
C GLY A 3 81.03 39.21 15.44
N PRO A 4 80.62 37.97 15.59
CA PRO A 4 79.44 37.41 14.96
C PRO A 4 78.19 37.65 15.83
N SER A 5 77.20 38.21 15.18
CA SER A 5 75.81 38.44 15.74
C SER A 5 75.11 37.08 15.88
N ARG A 6 74.70 36.75 17.06
CA ARG A 6 73.82 35.59 17.36
C ARG A 6 72.41 35.84 16.85
N ILE A 7 71.95 35.04 15.93
CA ILE A 7 70.53 34.93 15.57
C ILE A 7 69.91 33.82 16.42
N LEU A 8 69.24 34.20 17.49
CA LEU A 8 68.34 33.33 18.21
C LEU A 8 66.95 33.41 17.53
N GLY A 9 66.72 32.51 16.61
CA GLY A 9 65.40 32.29 16.06
C GLY A 9 64.54 31.58 17.10
N ALA A 10 63.60 32.30 17.64
CA ALA A 10 62.57 31.74 18.53
C ALA A 10 61.70 30.76 17.75
N MET A 11 61.80 29.48 18.03
CA MET A 11 60.78 28.47 17.65
C MET A 11 59.51 28.75 18.45
N ARG A 12 58.66 29.60 17.92
CA ARG A 12 57.30 29.81 18.43
C ARG A 12 56.51 28.58 18.06
N SER A 13 56.20 27.76 19.06
CA SER A 13 55.41 26.54 18.96
C SER A 13 54.06 26.85 18.37
N ASP A 14 53.78 26.37 17.16
CA ASP A 14 52.55 26.53 16.39
C ASP A 14 51.49 25.55 16.87
N ARG A 15 51.20 25.56 18.19
CA ARG A 15 50.14 24.72 18.79
C ARG A 15 48.74 25.25 18.52
N HIS A 16 48.59 26.55 18.19
CA HIS A 16 47.26 27.13 17.89
C HIS A 16 46.79 26.80 16.48
N GLY A 17 47.66 26.50 15.52
CA GLY A 17 47.29 26.20 14.14
C GLY A 17 46.54 24.87 13.97
N LYS A 18 46.67 23.91 14.91
CA LYS A 18 46.02 22.60 14.84
C LYS A 18 44.73 22.49 15.63
N LEU A 19 44.53 23.34 16.59
CA LEU A 19 43.30 23.32 17.43
C LEU A 19 42.07 23.85 16.69
N TYR A 20 42.24 24.85 15.85
CA TYR A 20 41.15 25.43 15.08
C TYR A 20 40.51 24.44 14.09
N PRO A 21 41.24 23.73 13.21
CA PRO A 21 40.64 22.74 12.33
C PRO A 21 40.03 21.56 13.08
N LEU A 22 40.56 21.14 14.23
CA LEU A 22 39.97 20.12 15.08
C LEU A 22 38.69 20.57 15.71
N ALA A 23 38.63 21.81 16.22
CA ALA A 23 37.40 22.39 16.77
C ALA A 23 36.32 22.52 15.68
N MET A 24 36.69 23.05 14.50
CA MET A 24 35.77 23.13 13.35
C MET A 24 35.28 21.76 12.88
N PHE A 25 36.15 20.76 12.81
CA PHE A 25 35.75 19.40 12.51
C PHE A 25 34.74 18.85 13.52
N GLY A 26 34.98 19.07 14.83
CA GLY A 26 34.06 18.68 15.88
C GLY A 26 32.70 19.36 15.75
N ILE A 27 32.67 20.67 15.50
CA ILE A 27 31.43 21.44 15.33
C ILE A 27 30.66 20.96 14.08
N VAL A 28 31.34 20.78 12.95
CA VAL A 28 30.70 20.32 11.71
C VAL A 28 30.17 18.88 11.89
N SER A 29 30.90 18.01 12.60
CA SER A 29 30.45 16.63 12.88
C SER A 29 29.22 16.62 13.79
N ILE A 30 29.17 17.47 14.81
CA ILE A 30 28.01 17.60 15.69
C ILE A 30 26.79 18.14 14.90
N LEU A 31 26.98 19.17 14.09
CA LEU A 31 25.92 19.74 13.27
C LEU A 31 25.40 18.74 12.24
N ALA A 32 26.31 18.01 11.59
CA ALA A 32 25.93 16.93 10.66
C ALA A 32 25.19 15.80 11.38
N GLY A 33 25.65 15.40 12.56
CA GLY A 33 24.98 14.40 13.40
C GLY A 33 23.59 14.85 13.85
N LEU A 34 23.42 16.11 14.26
CA LEU A 34 22.12 16.69 14.60
C LEU A 34 21.18 16.76 13.39
N LEU A 35 21.70 17.12 12.21
CA LEU A 35 20.91 17.11 10.96
C LEU A 35 20.43 15.70 10.63
N VAL A 36 21.32 14.70 10.66
CA VAL A 36 20.95 13.29 10.42
C VAL A 36 19.97 12.81 11.48
N ALA A 37 20.20 13.09 12.77
CA ALA A 37 19.28 12.74 13.83
C ALA A 37 17.92 13.41 13.67
N GLY A 38 17.92 14.69 13.25
CA GLY A 38 16.70 15.46 12.97
C GLY A 38 15.84 14.86 11.84
N PHE A 39 16.44 14.13 10.91
CA PHE A 39 15.71 13.39 9.87
C PHE A 39 15.37 11.95 10.29
N VAL A 40 16.30 11.26 10.94
CA VAL A 40 16.15 9.83 11.27
C VAL A 40 15.22 9.63 12.46
N VAL A 41 15.30 10.45 13.51
CA VAL A 41 14.47 10.31 14.71
C VAL A 41 12.98 10.51 14.44
N PRO A 42 12.52 11.54 13.70
CA PRO A 42 11.11 11.63 13.34
C PRO A 42 10.63 10.47 12.47
N VAL A 43 11.45 10.01 11.52
CA VAL A 43 11.10 8.87 10.65
C VAL A 43 11.01 7.56 11.44
N THR A 44 11.95 7.31 12.36
CA THR A 44 11.90 6.12 13.22
C THR A 44 10.82 6.23 14.31
N ALA A 45 10.55 7.42 14.84
CA ALA A 45 9.45 7.65 15.77
C ALA A 45 8.09 7.48 15.08
N LEU A 46 7.95 7.97 13.83
CA LEU A 46 6.76 7.73 13.02
C LEU A 46 6.61 6.23 12.70
N ALA A 47 7.69 5.56 12.30
CA ALA A 47 7.68 4.13 12.01
C ALA A 47 7.46 3.28 13.29
N GLY A 48 8.07 3.64 14.41
CA GLY A 48 7.89 2.98 15.70
C GLY A 48 6.51 3.25 16.31
N GLY A 49 6.03 4.50 16.27
CA GLY A 49 4.69 4.86 16.73
C GLY A 49 3.58 4.22 15.90
N THR A 50 3.76 4.11 14.59
CA THR A 50 2.80 3.38 13.74
C THR A 50 2.87 1.88 13.96
N ALA A 51 4.04 1.30 14.23
CA ALA A 51 4.18 -0.13 14.55
C ALA A 51 3.52 -0.49 15.89
N THR A 52 3.66 0.33 16.93
CA THR A 52 2.97 0.13 18.22
C THR A 52 1.48 0.40 18.11
N MET A 53 1.05 1.48 17.43
CA MET A 53 -0.37 1.71 17.16
C MET A 53 -1.00 0.57 16.35
N VAL A 54 -0.29 0.02 15.39
CA VAL A 54 -0.75 -1.16 14.61
C VAL A 54 -0.75 -2.42 15.49
N ALA A 55 0.23 -2.59 16.39
CA ALA A 55 0.29 -3.76 17.28
C ALA A 55 -0.79 -3.71 18.38
N ASP A 56 -0.97 -2.58 19.06
CA ASP A 56 -1.92 -2.41 20.16
C ASP A 56 -3.38 -2.35 19.68
N SER A 57 -3.59 -2.04 18.41
CA SER A 57 -4.91 -1.95 17.80
C SER A 57 -5.25 -3.14 16.91
N MET A 58 -4.58 -4.27 17.09
CA MET A 58 -4.91 -5.54 16.44
C MET A 58 -6.19 -6.18 17.01
N GLU A 59 -7.14 -5.35 17.43
CA GLU A 59 -8.51 -5.80 17.66
C GLU A 59 -9.07 -6.36 16.34
N ASP A 60 -9.91 -7.34 16.48
CA ASP A 60 -10.48 -8.13 15.38
C ASP A 60 -10.97 -7.25 14.23
N LEU A 61 -10.74 -7.75 13.01
CA LEU A 61 -11.42 -7.21 11.83
C LEU A 61 -12.90 -7.07 12.15
N PRO A 62 -13.52 -5.91 11.91
CA PRO A 62 -14.96 -5.79 12.00
C PRO A 62 -15.62 -6.94 11.23
N ALA A 63 -16.58 -7.61 11.84
CA ALA A 63 -17.24 -8.78 11.24
C ALA A 63 -17.80 -8.45 9.86
N GLU A 64 -18.22 -7.20 9.67
CA GLU A 64 -18.74 -6.65 8.42
C GLU A 64 -17.74 -6.77 7.28
N LEU A 65 -16.44 -6.58 7.54
CA LEU A 65 -15.40 -6.68 6.51
C LEU A 65 -15.08 -8.13 6.10
N MET A 66 -15.53 -9.11 6.89
CA MET A 66 -15.33 -10.53 6.58
C MET A 66 -16.51 -11.15 5.84
N SER A 67 -17.70 -10.64 6.06
CA SER A 67 -18.96 -11.27 5.67
C SER A 67 -19.92 -10.36 4.91
N THR A 68 -19.50 -9.13 4.50
CA THR A 68 -20.39 -8.25 3.75
C THR A 68 -20.83 -8.96 2.47
N PRO A 69 -22.12 -9.29 2.32
CA PRO A 69 -22.64 -9.81 1.07
C PRO A 69 -22.46 -8.73 -0.01
N GLN A 70 -21.75 -9.07 -1.06
CA GLN A 70 -21.64 -8.16 -2.20
C GLN A 70 -22.93 -8.23 -3.00
N ALA A 71 -23.43 -7.07 -3.44
CA ALA A 71 -24.58 -7.01 -4.36
C ALA A 71 -24.25 -7.81 -5.62
N GLN A 72 -25.18 -8.68 -6.02
CA GLN A 72 -25.07 -9.52 -7.21
C GLN A 72 -26.31 -9.32 -8.08
N LYS A 73 -26.16 -9.61 -9.37
CA LYS A 73 -27.30 -9.63 -10.27
C LYS A 73 -28.32 -10.71 -9.88
N SER A 74 -29.59 -10.40 -10.07
CA SER A 74 -30.71 -11.31 -9.90
C SER A 74 -31.39 -11.56 -11.24
N HIS A 75 -31.89 -12.77 -11.46
CA HIS A 75 -32.61 -13.15 -12.67
C HIS A 75 -34.04 -13.53 -12.36
N ILE A 76 -34.97 -13.02 -13.17
CA ILE A 76 -36.31 -13.57 -13.25
C ILE A 76 -36.30 -14.57 -14.39
N LEU A 77 -36.70 -15.80 -14.10
CA LEU A 77 -36.77 -16.87 -15.07
C LEU A 77 -38.18 -17.11 -15.57
N MET A 78 -38.34 -17.46 -16.83
CA MET A 78 -39.59 -17.98 -17.39
C MET A 78 -39.80 -19.42 -16.94
N ALA A 79 -41.01 -19.97 -17.20
CA ALA A 79 -41.37 -21.34 -16.82
C ALA A 79 -40.48 -22.42 -17.43
N ASP A 80 -39.82 -22.13 -18.58
CA ASP A 80 -38.90 -23.02 -19.29
C ASP A 80 -37.45 -22.88 -18.79
N GLY A 81 -37.22 -22.01 -17.77
CA GLY A 81 -35.91 -21.74 -17.20
C GLY A 81 -35.06 -20.69 -17.94
N SER A 82 -35.58 -20.15 -19.04
CA SER A 82 -34.88 -19.03 -19.73
C SER A 82 -34.98 -17.72 -18.94
N VAL A 83 -34.00 -16.84 -19.08
CA VAL A 83 -33.97 -15.54 -18.40
C VAL A 83 -34.95 -14.58 -19.03
N LEU A 84 -35.96 -14.17 -18.27
CA LEU A 84 -36.91 -13.14 -18.67
C LEU A 84 -36.34 -11.74 -18.47
N ALA A 85 -35.72 -11.48 -17.32
CA ALA A 85 -35.11 -10.20 -16.98
C ALA A 85 -33.97 -10.36 -16.00
N THR A 86 -33.02 -9.42 -16.05
CA THR A 86 -31.90 -9.34 -15.11
C THR A 86 -31.95 -7.99 -14.40
N PHE A 87 -31.84 -8.01 -13.06
CA PHE A 87 -31.82 -6.84 -12.20
C PHE A 87 -30.52 -6.79 -11.43
N TYR A 88 -29.92 -5.63 -11.32
CA TYR A 88 -28.73 -5.40 -10.52
C TYR A 88 -28.57 -3.90 -10.22
N ASP A 89 -28.06 -3.60 -9.04
CA ASP A 89 -27.46 -2.30 -8.73
C ASP A 89 -25.99 -2.30 -9.19
N GLU A 90 -25.30 -3.43 -9.00
CA GLU A 90 -23.95 -3.71 -9.50
C GLU A 90 -23.99 -4.97 -10.36
N ASN A 91 -23.56 -4.85 -11.62
CA ASN A 91 -23.44 -6.01 -12.50
C ASN A 91 -22.26 -6.87 -12.03
N ARG A 92 -22.52 -7.75 -11.05
CA ARG A 92 -21.52 -8.66 -10.45
C ARG A 92 -22.01 -10.09 -10.50
N GLU A 93 -21.08 -10.96 -10.85
CA GLU A 93 -21.23 -12.42 -10.75
C GLU A 93 -19.99 -12.98 -10.08
N TYR A 94 -20.17 -13.55 -8.87
CA TYR A 94 -19.05 -14.12 -8.11
C TYR A 94 -18.65 -15.47 -8.69
N VAL A 95 -17.35 -15.65 -8.92
CA VAL A 95 -16.78 -16.93 -9.37
C VAL A 95 -15.58 -17.32 -8.49
N PRO A 96 -15.42 -18.61 -8.14
CA PRO A 96 -14.26 -19.04 -7.37
C PRO A 96 -12.98 -18.90 -8.21
N LEU A 97 -11.83 -18.78 -7.54
CA LEU A 97 -10.52 -18.60 -8.18
C LEU A 97 -10.20 -19.70 -9.21
N SER A 98 -10.72 -20.91 -9.00
CA SER A 98 -10.58 -22.04 -9.92
C SER A 98 -11.32 -21.85 -11.25
N LYS A 99 -12.26 -20.91 -11.32
CA LYS A 99 -13.03 -20.53 -12.51
C LYS A 99 -12.54 -19.20 -13.11
N ILE A 100 -11.38 -18.73 -12.71
CA ILE A 100 -10.69 -17.57 -13.30
C ILE A 100 -9.42 -18.10 -13.96
N SER A 101 -9.16 -17.69 -15.21
CA SER A 101 -7.98 -18.13 -15.95
C SER A 101 -6.68 -17.83 -15.20
N LYS A 102 -5.66 -18.60 -15.43
CA LYS A 102 -4.34 -18.36 -14.81
C LYS A 102 -3.68 -17.10 -15.38
N GLU A 103 -3.96 -16.81 -16.62
CA GLU A 103 -3.51 -15.64 -17.35
C GLU A 103 -4.04 -14.38 -16.66
N MET A 104 -5.34 -14.31 -16.39
CA MET A 104 -5.95 -13.18 -15.68
C MET A 104 -5.42 -13.02 -14.25
N GLN A 105 -5.30 -14.13 -13.50
CA GLN A 105 -4.73 -14.10 -12.15
C GLN A 105 -3.30 -13.54 -12.17
N THR A 106 -2.48 -14.00 -13.12
CA THR A 106 -1.08 -13.59 -13.25
C THR A 106 -0.98 -12.14 -13.71
N ALA A 107 -1.78 -11.72 -14.68
CA ALA A 107 -1.80 -10.35 -15.19
C ALA A 107 -2.16 -9.35 -14.08
N GLN A 108 -3.19 -9.64 -13.28
CA GLN A 108 -3.61 -8.79 -12.17
C GLN A 108 -2.50 -8.65 -11.11
N VAL A 109 -1.89 -9.77 -10.72
CA VAL A 109 -0.78 -9.77 -9.76
C VAL A 109 0.44 -9.04 -10.32
N ALA A 110 0.77 -9.26 -11.60
CA ALA A 110 1.93 -8.62 -12.23
C ALA A 110 1.82 -7.10 -12.29
N ILE A 111 0.63 -6.58 -12.53
CA ILE A 111 0.38 -5.14 -12.69
C ILE A 111 0.23 -4.41 -11.36
N GLU A 112 -0.50 -4.99 -10.40
CA GLU A 112 -0.85 -4.34 -9.15
C GLU A 112 0.16 -4.61 -8.04
N ASP A 113 0.63 -5.86 -7.95
CA ASP A 113 1.48 -6.31 -6.84
C ASP A 113 2.30 -7.55 -7.25
N ASN A 114 3.32 -7.35 -8.06
CA ASN A 114 4.09 -8.44 -8.67
C ASN A 114 4.75 -9.40 -7.68
N ARG A 115 4.81 -9.05 -6.40
CA ARG A 115 5.35 -9.88 -5.34
C ARG A 115 4.30 -10.33 -4.32
N PHE A 116 3.02 -10.21 -4.66
CA PHE A 116 1.89 -10.50 -3.78
C PHE A 116 2.02 -11.77 -2.97
N PHE A 117 2.48 -12.85 -3.58
CA PHE A 117 2.64 -14.15 -2.93
C PHE A 117 3.92 -14.27 -2.08
N SER A 118 4.82 -13.30 -2.10
CA SER A 118 6.13 -13.35 -1.44
C SER A 118 6.32 -12.34 -0.30
N HIS A 119 5.32 -11.49 -0.03
CA HIS A 119 5.34 -10.55 1.09
C HIS A 119 4.04 -10.65 1.90
N GLY A 120 3.99 -10.00 3.07
CA GLY A 120 2.79 -9.88 3.89
C GLY A 120 1.87 -8.73 3.43
N ALA A 121 1.00 -8.27 4.32
CA ALA A 121 0.07 -7.16 4.05
C ALA A 121 0.77 -5.85 3.65
N ILE A 122 2.05 -5.71 3.98
CA ILE A 122 2.89 -4.55 3.66
C ILE A 122 4.09 -5.02 2.83
N ASP A 123 4.26 -4.44 1.65
CA ASP A 123 5.44 -4.59 0.82
C ASP A 123 6.40 -3.42 1.00
N LEU A 124 7.30 -3.50 2.00
CA LEU A 124 8.28 -2.45 2.27
C LEU A 124 9.21 -2.18 1.07
N LYS A 125 9.61 -3.24 0.35
CA LYS A 125 10.49 -3.09 -0.83
C LYS A 125 9.76 -2.44 -2.01
N GLY A 126 8.52 -2.83 -2.25
CA GLY A 126 7.68 -2.22 -3.29
C GLY A 126 7.35 -0.77 -2.98
N THR A 127 6.99 -0.47 -1.73
CA THR A 127 6.72 0.91 -1.27
C THR A 127 7.96 1.80 -1.42
N ALA A 128 9.14 1.33 -1.01
CA ALA A 128 10.39 2.09 -1.17
C ALA A 128 10.72 2.32 -2.66
N ARG A 129 10.55 1.30 -3.50
CA ARG A 129 10.76 1.43 -4.95
C ARG A 129 9.80 2.43 -5.58
N ALA A 130 8.50 2.36 -5.24
CA ALA A 130 7.49 3.30 -5.72
C ALA A 130 7.79 4.74 -5.30
N LEU A 131 8.26 4.94 -4.06
CA LEU A 131 8.66 6.27 -3.57
C LEU A 131 9.82 6.83 -4.39
N VAL A 132 10.88 6.04 -4.60
CA VAL A 132 12.05 6.46 -5.40
C VAL A 132 11.64 6.72 -6.86
N GLY A 133 10.83 5.85 -7.46
CA GLY A 133 10.34 6.01 -8.83
C GLY A 133 9.49 7.28 -9.00
N ASN A 134 8.61 7.56 -8.05
CA ASN A 134 7.76 8.75 -8.09
C ASN A 134 8.55 10.06 -7.89
N VAL A 135 9.63 10.04 -7.09
CA VAL A 135 10.52 11.20 -6.90
C VAL A 135 11.42 11.41 -8.12
N SER A 136 11.86 10.33 -8.78
CA SER A 136 12.73 10.41 -9.97
C SER A 136 12.00 10.70 -11.28
N GLY A 137 10.68 10.90 -11.24
CA GLY A 137 9.88 11.21 -12.45
C GLY A 137 9.63 10.00 -13.36
N SER A 138 9.93 8.78 -12.89
CA SER A 138 9.54 7.54 -13.57
C SER A 138 8.02 7.36 -13.51
N ALA A 139 7.45 6.48 -14.35
CA ALA A 139 6.02 6.22 -14.38
C ALA A 139 5.47 5.98 -12.95
N ARG A 140 4.36 6.63 -12.60
CA ARG A 140 3.71 6.50 -11.29
C ARG A 140 3.45 5.03 -10.99
N GLN A 141 4.19 4.48 -10.04
CA GLN A 141 3.96 3.14 -9.52
C GLN A 141 3.11 3.20 -8.26
N GLY A 142 2.05 2.39 -8.20
CA GLY A 142 1.26 2.22 -6.99
C GLY A 142 2.09 1.52 -5.91
N GLY A 143 2.09 2.09 -4.71
CA GLY A 143 2.77 1.49 -3.54
C GLY A 143 1.84 0.68 -2.63
N SER A 144 0.57 0.47 -3.01
CA SER A 144 -0.41 -0.30 -2.23
C SER A 144 -0.42 -1.76 -2.67
N THR A 145 -0.47 -2.67 -1.71
CA THR A 145 -0.60 -4.11 -2.01
C THR A 145 -2.03 -4.47 -2.44
N LEU A 146 -2.21 -5.62 -3.10
CA LEU A 146 -3.53 -6.16 -3.43
C LEU A 146 -4.42 -6.31 -2.20
N THR A 147 -3.86 -6.73 -1.06
CA THR A 147 -4.61 -6.84 0.20
C THR A 147 -5.13 -5.47 0.66
N GLN A 148 -4.32 -4.42 0.57
CA GLN A 148 -4.72 -3.06 0.93
C GLN A 148 -5.80 -2.53 0.00
N GLN A 149 -5.69 -2.80 -1.29
CA GLN A 149 -6.71 -2.43 -2.28
C GLN A 149 -8.04 -3.16 -2.00
N TYR A 150 -7.98 -4.47 -1.70
CA TYR A 150 -9.17 -5.24 -1.33
C TYR A 150 -9.84 -4.67 -0.06
N VAL A 151 -9.06 -4.38 0.98
CA VAL A 151 -9.56 -3.74 2.21
C VAL A 151 -10.26 -2.41 1.92
N LYS A 152 -9.68 -1.58 1.07
CA LYS A 152 -10.29 -0.32 0.66
C LYS A 152 -11.66 -0.56 0.01
N GLN A 153 -11.74 -1.47 -0.95
CA GLN A 153 -12.97 -1.77 -1.68
C GLN A 153 -14.07 -2.31 -0.76
N ILE A 154 -13.76 -3.29 0.07
CA ILE A 154 -14.76 -3.88 0.96
C ILE A 154 -15.26 -2.88 2.02
N ARG A 155 -14.43 -1.91 2.45
CA ARG A 155 -14.88 -0.83 3.34
C ARG A 155 -15.87 0.10 2.66
N ILE A 156 -15.64 0.42 1.40
CA ILE A 156 -16.57 1.22 0.60
C ILE A 156 -17.90 0.47 0.47
N GLU A 157 -17.86 -0.79 0.08
CA GLU A 157 -19.05 -1.63 -0.09
C GLU A 157 -19.82 -1.82 1.22
N ALA A 158 -19.13 -2.08 2.33
CA ALA A 158 -19.78 -2.19 3.63
C ALA A 158 -20.48 -0.89 4.05
N ALA A 159 -19.87 0.26 3.77
CA ALA A 159 -20.47 1.55 4.06
C ALA A 159 -21.68 1.83 3.16
N VAL A 160 -21.61 1.53 1.86
CA VAL A 160 -22.72 1.65 0.91
C VAL A 160 -23.87 0.73 1.33
N ALA A 161 -23.60 -0.52 1.64
CA ALA A 161 -24.61 -1.49 2.09
C ALA A 161 -25.31 -1.07 3.39
N ALA A 162 -24.61 -0.35 4.27
CA ALA A 162 -25.15 0.22 5.49
C ALA A 162 -25.88 1.58 5.27
N GLY A 163 -25.98 2.09 4.05
CA GLY A 163 -26.52 3.43 3.76
C GLY A 163 -25.65 4.57 4.32
N ASN A 164 -24.39 4.32 4.61
CA ASN A 164 -23.47 5.30 5.20
C ASN A 164 -22.60 5.94 4.11
N GLU A 165 -23.15 6.92 3.39
CA GLU A 165 -22.46 7.65 2.34
C GLU A 165 -21.19 8.37 2.85
N ALA A 166 -21.26 8.96 4.04
CA ALA A 166 -20.10 9.62 4.66
C ALA A 166 -18.95 8.61 4.94
N GLY A 167 -19.29 7.40 5.39
CA GLY A 167 -18.33 6.30 5.58
C GLY A 167 -17.70 5.84 4.26
N ALA A 168 -18.50 5.73 3.20
CA ALA A 168 -18.01 5.37 1.87
C ALA A 168 -17.07 6.45 1.30
N GLN A 169 -17.38 7.73 1.49
CA GLN A 169 -16.52 8.84 1.11
C GLN A 169 -15.22 8.84 1.94
N ALA A 170 -15.33 8.71 3.27
CA ALA A 170 -14.15 8.65 4.17
C ALA A 170 -13.20 7.49 3.82
N ALA A 171 -13.72 6.36 3.33
CA ALA A 171 -12.91 5.23 2.86
C ALA A 171 -12.13 5.54 1.56
N GLN A 172 -12.44 6.63 0.87
CA GLN A 172 -11.80 7.05 -0.38
C GLN A 172 -10.89 8.26 -0.21
N GLU A 173 -11.03 9.03 0.87
CA GLU A 173 -10.23 10.23 1.11
C GLU A 173 -8.72 9.94 1.18
N PRO A 174 -7.86 10.78 0.58
CA PRO A 174 -6.41 10.59 0.58
C PRO A 174 -5.78 11.05 1.90
N THR A 175 -6.23 10.52 3.05
CA THR A 175 -5.71 10.87 4.38
C THR A 175 -4.76 9.83 4.93
N ILE A 176 -3.80 10.24 5.76
CA ILE A 176 -2.87 9.34 6.45
C ILE A 176 -3.64 8.42 7.40
N THR A 177 -4.61 8.94 8.14
CA THR A 177 -5.44 8.17 9.08
C THR A 177 -6.16 7.03 8.37
N ARG A 178 -6.79 7.30 7.22
CA ARG A 178 -7.40 6.26 6.39
C ARG A 178 -6.38 5.20 5.98
N LYS A 179 -5.18 5.63 5.53
CA LYS A 179 -4.14 4.69 5.08
C LYS A 179 -3.61 3.81 6.20
N VAL A 180 -3.44 4.36 7.40
CA VAL A 180 -3.05 3.58 8.59
C VAL A 180 -4.13 2.55 8.93
N GLN A 181 -5.40 2.94 8.90
CA GLN A 181 -6.51 2.02 9.15
C GLN A 181 -6.60 0.90 8.08
N GLU A 182 -6.38 1.24 6.81
CA GLU A 182 -6.31 0.27 5.71
C GLU A 182 -5.18 -0.75 5.93
N LEU A 183 -4.00 -0.28 6.36
CA LEU A 183 -2.87 -1.15 6.69
C LEU A 183 -3.18 -2.11 7.84
N ARG A 184 -3.83 -1.61 8.90
CA ARG A 184 -4.26 -2.43 10.05
C ARG A 184 -5.19 -3.56 9.60
N TYR A 185 -6.22 -3.23 8.84
CA TYR A 185 -7.17 -4.21 8.35
C TYR A 185 -6.53 -5.18 7.36
N ALA A 186 -5.57 -4.74 6.54
CA ALA A 186 -4.83 -5.62 5.65
C ALA A 186 -4.00 -6.66 6.43
N VAL A 187 -3.31 -6.23 7.52
CA VAL A 187 -2.57 -7.16 8.39
C VAL A 187 -3.50 -8.16 9.07
N ALA A 188 -4.63 -7.70 9.62
CA ALA A 188 -5.60 -8.57 10.27
C ALA A 188 -6.24 -9.55 9.26
N MET A 189 -6.49 -9.11 8.03
CA MET A 189 -7.05 -9.95 6.98
C MET A 189 -6.09 -11.06 6.55
N GLU A 190 -4.80 -10.78 6.38
CA GLU A 190 -3.80 -11.79 6.05
C GLU A 190 -3.53 -12.81 7.14
N LYS A 191 -3.94 -12.54 8.38
CA LYS A 191 -3.95 -13.54 9.44
C LYS A 191 -5.12 -14.53 9.33
N LYS A 192 -6.23 -14.09 8.73
CA LYS A 192 -7.48 -14.87 8.62
C LYS A 192 -7.66 -15.54 7.26
N LEU A 193 -7.11 -14.96 6.19
CA LEU A 193 -7.25 -15.41 4.81
C LEU A 193 -5.91 -15.71 4.16
N SER A 194 -5.87 -16.78 3.38
CA SER A 194 -4.72 -17.06 2.51
C SER A 194 -4.64 -16.06 1.34
N LYS A 195 -3.46 -15.90 0.77
CA LYS A 195 -3.25 -15.07 -0.43
C LYS A 195 -4.18 -15.43 -1.60
N LYS A 196 -4.46 -16.71 -1.80
CA LYS A 196 -5.40 -17.17 -2.84
C LYS A 196 -6.83 -16.71 -2.57
N GLN A 197 -7.27 -16.79 -1.31
CA GLN A 197 -8.60 -16.29 -0.93
C GLN A 197 -8.71 -14.78 -1.05
N ILE A 198 -7.65 -14.04 -0.74
CA ILE A 198 -7.61 -12.58 -0.92
C ILE A 198 -7.68 -12.23 -2.41
N LEU A 199 -6.89 -12.91 -3.25
CA LEU A 199 -6.92 -12.69 -4.71
C LEU A 199 -8.28 -13.02 -5.31
N GLU A 200 -8.91 -14.13 -4.90
CA GLU A 200 -10.27 -14.50 -5.31
C GLU A 200 -11.27 -13.39 -5.01
N ARG A 201 -11.26 -12.93 -3.76
CA ARG A 201 -12.17 -11.87 -3.31
C ARG A 201 -11.89 -10.54 -4.00
N TYR A 202 -10.61 -10.19 -4.20
CA TYR A 202 -10.21 -9.00 -4.91
C TYR A 202 -10.72 -9.01 -6.36
N LEU A 203 -10.50 -10.10 -7.10
CA LEU A 203 -10.95 -10.23 -8.50
C LEU A 203 -12.48 -10.16 -8.64
N ASN A 204 -13.22 -10.54 -7.61
CA ASN A 204 -14.68 -10.48 -7.60
C ASN A 204 -15.26 -9.13 -7.15
N ILE A 205 -14.48 -8.31 -6.41
CA ILE A 205 -14.94 -6.98 -5.94
C ILE A 205 -14.50 -5.84 -6.85
N ALA A 206 -13.38 -5.99 -7.56
CA ALA A 206 -12.77 -4.94 -8.34
C ALA A 206 -13.72 -4.39 -9.42
N TYR A 207 -13.74 -3.06 -9.53
CA TYR A 207 -14.48 -2.38 -10.60
C TYR A 207 -13.60 -2.29 -11.86
N TYR A 208 -14.08 -2.85 -12.95
CA TYR A 208 -13.38 -2.88 -14.23
C TYR A 208 -13.85 -1.82 -15.23
N GLY A 209 -14.71 -0.91 -14.80
CA GLY A 209 -15.29 0.12 -15.65
C GLY A 209 -16.63 -0.28 -16.24
N ASP A 210 -17.33 0.70 -16.81
CA ASP A 210 -18.58 0.54 -17.54
C ASP A 210 -19.64 -0.34 -16.83
N GLY A 211 -19.77 -0.16 -15.52
CA GLY A 211 -20.72 -0.93 -14.69
C GLY A 211 -20.31 -2.38 -14.44
N ALA A 212 -19.15 -2.85 -14.91
CA ALA A 212 -18.67 -4.21 -14.68
C ALA A 212 -17.94 -4.33 -13.34
N TYR A 213 -18.56 -5.00 -12.37
CA TYR A 213 -17.99 -5.34 -11.09
C TYR A 213 -17.58 -6.81 -11.05
N GLY A 214 -16.34 -7.07 -10.71
CA GLY A 214 -15.76 -8.40 -10.71
C GLY A 214 -15.39 -8.93 -12.10
N VAL A 215 -14.44 -9.86 -12.09
CA VAL A 215 -13.78 -10.38 -13.29
C VAL A 215 -14.70 -11.11 -14.25
N GLU A 216 -15.72 -11.83 -13.74
CA GLU A 216 -16.66 -12.55 -14.60
C GLU A 216 -17.54 -11.60 -15.38
N SER A 217 -18.09 -10.56 -14.73
CA SER A 217 -18.87 -9.54 -15.40
C SER A 217 -18.03 -8.76 -16.42
N ALA A 218 -16.78 -8.45 -16.08
CA ALA A 218 -15.84 -7.82 -17.01
C ALA A 218 -15.53 -8.70 -18.23
N ALA A 219 -15.28 -9.99 -18.03
CA ALA A 219 -15.03 -10.95 -19.12
C ALA A 219 -16.21 -11.02 -20.09
N ARG A 220 -17.42 -11.08 -19.56
CA ARG A 220 -18.65 -11.09 -20.36
C ARG A 220 -18.86 -9.78 -21.09
N HIS A 221 -18.65 -8.65 -20.40
CA HIS A 221 -18.88 -7.33 -20.93
C HIS A 221 -17.92 -6.96 -22.05
N TYR A 222 -16.61 -7.13 -21.83
CA TYR A 222 -15.59 -6.68 -22.77
C TYR A 222 -15.21 -7.70 -23.84
N PHE A 223 -15.33 -8.99 -23.53
CA PHE A 223 -14.82 -10.06 -24.40
C PHE A 223 -15.87 -11.07 -24.83
N GLY A 224 -17.11 -10.99 -24.30
CA GLY A 224 -18.18 -11.93 -24.61
C GLY A 224 -17.88 -13.36 -24.16
N THR A 225 -16.99 -13.55 -23.19
CA THR A 225 -16.56 -14.85 -22.69
C THR A 225 -16.67 -14.93 -21.16
N THR A 226 -16.24 -16.04 -20.55
CA THR A 226 -16.18 -16.19 -19.10
C THR A 226 -14.79 -15.88 -18.56
N ALA A 227 -14.68 -15.58 -17.27
CA ALA A 227 -13.37 -15.39 -16.62
C ALA A 227 -12.44 -16.60 -16.71
N ALA A 228 -12.99 -17.79 -16.92
CA ALA A 228 -12.20 -19.01 -17.10
C ALA A 228 -11.50 -19.09 -18.47
N ASN A 229 -11.98 -18.34 -19.44
CA ASN A 229 -11.52 -18.38 -20.85
C ASN A 229 -10.81 -17.07 -21.29
N LEU A 230 -10.45 -16.20 -20.34
CA LEU A 230 -9.63 -15.00 -20.58
C LEU A 230 -8.19 -15.35 -20.91
#